data_44af7aeeffb61a69f94243c4621e4199
#
_entry.id   44af7aeeffb61a69f94243c4621e4199
#
_cell.length_a   1.000
_cell.length_b   1.000
_cell.length_c   1.000
_cell.angle_alpha   90.00
_cell.angle_beta   90.00
_cell.angle_gamma   90.00
#
_symmetry.space_group_name_H-M   'P 1'
#
loop_
_entity.id
_entity.type
_entity.pdbx_description
1 polymer ?
#
loop_
_entity_poly.entity_id
_entity_poly.type
_entity_poly.pdbx_seq_one_letter_code
_entity_poly.pdbx_strand_id
1 'polypeptide(L)'
;GEGWSDFFATAIRLKPGDTRVTDYTMGEWASNRPNGIRKYRYSTSLTTNPHMYVDADGLTSVHAIGNIWASMLYELLWNLIDKHGKGDVTKIRPVLKNGVPTDGRHLAMKIVLDGMAL
;
A
#
# COMPACT_ATOMS: atom_id res chain seq x y z
N GLY A 1 2.23 -10.42 -8.65
CA GLY A 1 1.51 -10.91 -7.44
C GLY A 1 2.05 -10.33 -6.14
N GLU A 2 3.37 -10.32 -5.96
CA GLU A 2 4.01 -9.93 -4.69
C GLU A 2 3.69 -8.49 -4.26
N GLY A 3 3.73 -7.54 -5.18
CA GLY A 3 3.44 -6.14 -4.88
C GLY A 3 1.99 -5.90 -4.50
N TRP A 4 1.07 -6.59 -5.13
CA TRP A 4 -0.35 -6.52 -4.76
C TRP A 4 -0.60 -7.09 -3.37
N SER A 5 0.05 -8.20 -3.02
CA SER A 5 -0.05 -8.78 -1.68
C SER A 5 0.43 -7.83 -0.60
N ASP A 6 1.56 -7.18 -0.81
CA ASP A 6 2.09 -6.17 0.11
C ASP A 6 1.15 -4.97 0.23
N PHE A 7 0.58 -4.51 -0.88
CA PHE A 7 -0.39 -3.42 -0.88
C PHE A 7 -1.62 -3.72 -0.05
N PHE A 8 -2.26 -4.88 -0.28
CA PHE A 8 -3.45 -5.27 0.48
C PHE A 8 -3.14 -5.48 1.96
N ALA A 9 -2.02 -6.13 2.27
CA ALA A 9 -1.58 -6.30 3.65
C ALA A 9 -1.40 -4.95 4.36
N THR A 10 -0.84 -3.96 3.68
CA THR A 10 -0.67 -2.61 4.23
C THR A 10 -2.00 -1.90 4.40
N ALA A 11 -2.84 -1.89 3.37
CA ALA A 11 -4.15 -1.23 3.41
C ALA A 11 -5.06 -1.79 4.51
N ILE A 12 -5.04 -3.11 4.72
CA ILE A 12 -5.84 -3.77 5.76
C ILE A 12 -5.31 -3.44 7.15
N ARG A 13 -3.99 -3.28 7.32
CA ARG A 13 -3.36 -3.03 8.63
C ARG A 13 -3.41 -1.59 9.10
N LEU A 14 -3.86 -0.65 8.29
CA LEU A 14 -3.92 0.77 8.68
C LEU A 14 -4.65 0.93 10.01
N LYS A 15 -4.12 1.81 10.86
CA LYS A 15 -4.65 2.12 12.19
C LYS A 15 -5.33 3.48 12.19
N PRO A 16 -6.24 3.75 13.15
CA PRO A 16 -6.93 5.03 13.22
C PRO A 16 -6.01 6.25 13.26
N GLY A 17 -4.86 6.14 13.95
CA GLY A 17 -3.88 7.23 14.09
C GLY A 17 -2.90 7.37 12.93
N ASP A 18 -2.92 6.49 11.95
CA ASP A 18 -2.00 6.56 10.83
C ASP A 18 -2.29 7.77 9.94
N THR A 19 -1.22 8.35 9.44
CA THR A 19 -1.24 9.48 8.51
C THR A 19 -0.35 9.18 7.32
N ARG A 20 -0.35 10.07 6.33
CA ARG A 20 0.54 9.97 5.15
C ARG A 20 2.01 9.77 5.51
N VAL A 21 2.46 10.25 6.65
CA VAL A 21 3.87 10.12 7.09
C VAL A 21 4.14 8.85 7.88
N THR A 22 3.14 8.01 8.09
CA THR A 22 3.32 6.70 8.72
C THR A 22 3.93 5.71 7.73
N ASP A 23 4.98 5.02 8.14
CA ASP A 23 5.66 4.01 7.33
C ASP A 23 5.22 2.60 7.72
N TYR A 24 5.27 1.68 6.77
CA TYR A 24 4.95 0.27 6.98
C TYR A 24 6.08 -0.64 6.50
N THR A 25 6.30 -1.72 7.25
CA THR A 25 7.25 -2.77 6.90
C THR A 25 6.52 -4.06 6.57
N MET A 26 7.19 -4.99 5.89
CA MET A 26 6.73 -6.35 5.67
C MET A 26 7.62 -7.35 6.40
N GLY A 27 7.00 -8.22 7.20
CA GLY A 27 7.72 -9.30 7.87
C GLY A 27 8.73 -8.85 8.91
N GLU A 28 8.61 -7.67 9.48
CA GLU A 28 9.52 -7.14 10.51
C GLU A 28 9.68 -8.10 11.68
N TRP A 29 8.55 -8.51 12.26
CA TRP A 29 8.54 -9.41 13.41
C TRP A 29 9.13 -10.78 13.06
N ALA A 30 8.71 -11.37 11.94
CA ALA A 30 9.14 -12.71 11.55
C ALA A 30 10.64 -12.78 11.17
N SER A 31 11.16 -11.70 10.59
CA SER A 31 12.56 -11.62 10.17
C SER A 31 13.50 -11.08 11.25
N ASN A 32 12.95 -10.53 12.34
CA ASN A 32 13.68 -9.79 13.36
C ASN A 32 14.55 -8.66 12.76
N ARG A 33 14.03 -7.99 11.72
CA ARG A 33 14.71 -6.88 11.03
C ARG A 33 13.86 -5.61 11.15
N PRO A 34 14.42 -4.48 11.62
CA PRO A 34 13.67 -3.23 11.80
C PRO A 34 13.02 -2.70 10.53
N ASN A 35 13.59 -2.99 9.36
CA ASN A 35 13.04 -2.59 8.06
C ASN A 35 12.24 -3.71 7.37
N GLY A 36 12.05 -4.85 8.05
CA GLY A 36 11.37 -6.00 7.47
C GLY A 36 12.20 -6.68 6.39
N ILE A 37 11.54 -7.43 5.51
CA ILE A 37 12.16 -8.23 4.45
C ILE A 37 12.33 -7.49 3.13
N ARG A 38 11.73 -6.31 2.98
CA ARG A 38 11.85 -5.49 1.76
C ARG A 38 13.06 -4.55 1.86
N LYS A 39 13.56 -4.13 0.71
CA LYS A 39 14.71 -3.21 0.62
C LYS A 39 14.40 -1.88 1.31
N TYR A 40 13.19 -1.35 1.11
CA TYR A 40 12.72 -0.12 1.72
C TYR A 40 11.37 -0.36 2.40
N ARG A 41 11.08 0.45 3.43
CA ARG A 41 9.75 0.56 4.01
C ARG A 41 8.80 1.16 3.01
N TYR A 42 7.51 0.86 3.11
CA TYR A 42 6.48 1.60 2.40
C TYR A 42 6.28 2.95 3.07
N SER A 43 6.58 4.01 2.34
CA SER A 43 6.59 5.39 2.81
C SER A 43 6.24 6.33 1.67
N THR A 44 5.61 7.45 2.00
CA THR A 44 5.40 8.56 1.06
C THR A 44 6.62 9.50 0.99
N SER A 45 7.61 9.29 1.85
CA SER A 45 8.87 10.04 1.83
C SER A 45 9.87 9.41 0.86
N LEU A 46 10.30 10.16 -0.15
CA LEU A 46 11.32 9.72 -1.10
C LEU A 46 12.71 9.55 -0.44
N THR A 47 12.92 10.12 0.73
CA THR A 47 14.14 9.87 1.52
C THR A 47 14.13 8.47 2.13
N THR A 48 12.97 8.03 2.64
CA THR A 48 12.80 6.69 3.23
C THR A 48 12.67 5.62 2.16
N ASN A 49 11.92 5.89 1.10
CA ASN A 49 11.71 4.98 -0.02
C ASN A 49 11.86 5.73 -1.34
N PRO A 50 13.06 5.71 -1.94
CA PRO A 50 13.34 6.45 -3.17
C PRO A 50 12.89 5.71 -4.45
N HIS A 51 12.19 4.59 -4.34
CA HIS A 51 11.77 3.81 -5.49
C HIS A 51 10.95 4.62 -6.50
N MET A 52 11.34 4.48 -7.76
CA MET A 52 10.61 4.99 -8.92
C MET A 52 10.38 3.87 -9.93
N TYR A 53 9.47 4.06 -10.85
CA TYR A 53 9.14 3.03 -11.85
C TYR A 53 10.37 2.58 -12.66
N VAL A 54 11.26 3.49 -12.98
CA VAL A 54 12.50 3.21 -13.73
C VAL A 54 13.42 2.23 -12.99
N ASP A 55 13.33 2.17 -11.66
CA ASP A 55 14.14 1.25 -10.86
C ASP A 55 13.74 -0.23 -11.08
N ALA A 56 12.60 -0.48 -11.69
CA ALA A 56 12.17 -1.83 -12.08
C ALA A 56 12.92 -2.34 -13.31
N ASP A 57 13.53 -1.46 -14.07
CA ASP A 57 14.24 -1.81 -15.30
C ASP A 57 15.47 -2.69 -14.97
N GLY A 58 15.59 -3.81 -15.67
CA GLY A 58 16.66 -4.79 -15.42
C GLY A 58 16.51 -5.67 -14.19
N LEU A 59 15.48 -5.48 -13.35
CA LEU A 59 15.20 -6.36 -12.21
C LEU A 59 14.49 -7.64 -12.66
N THR A 60 14.91 -8.78 -12.09
CA THR A 60 14.30 -10.09 -12.35
C THR A 60 13.62 -10.68 -11.12
N SER A 61 13.96 -10.21 -9.91
CA SER A 61 13.35 -10.68 -8.67
C SER A 61 11.91 -10.21 -8.55
N VAL A 62 10.96 -11.14 -8.41
CA VAL A 62 9.55 -10.84 -8.21
C VAL A 62 9.30 -10.03 -6.94
N HIS A 63 10.11 -10.24 -5.90
CA HIS A 63 10.01 -9.48 -4.65
C HIS A 63 10.51 -8.05 -4.81
N ALA A 64 11.62 -7.83 -5.52
CA ALA A 64 12.17 -6.51 -5.78
C ALA A 64 11.24 -5.67 -6.67
N ILE A 65 10.75 -6.23 -7.75
CA ILE A 65 9.76 -5.60 -8.63
C ILE A 65 8.47 -5.31 -7.86
N GLY A 66 8.01 -6.25 -7.04
CA GLY A 66 6.82 -6.10 -6.20
C GLY A 66 6.96 -4.98 -5.18
N ASN A 67 8.15 -4.81 -4.59
CA ASN A 67 8.42 -3.70 -3.65
C ASN A 67 8.28 -2.33 -4.33
N ILE A 68 8.78 -2.18 -5.56
CA ILE A 68 8.62 -0.95 -6.35
C ILE A 68 7.13 -0.71 -6.66
N TRP A 69 6.44 -1.72 -7.16
CA TRP A 69 5.02 -1.63 -7.50
C TRP A 69 4.16 -1.25 -6.30
N ALA A 70 4.34 -1.94 -5.17
CA ALA A 70 3.60 -1.65 -3.95
C ALA A 70 3.93 -0.28 -3.36
N SER A 71 5.15 0.23 -3.56
CA SER A 71 5.52 1.60 -3.18
C SER A 71 4.68 2.64 -3.92
N MET A 72 4.45 2.43 -5.22
CA MET A 72 3.57 3.29 -6.03
C MET A 72 2.11 3.18 -5.58
N LEU A 73 1.64 1.97 -5.27
CA LEU A 73 0.29 1.76 -4.76
C LEU A 73 0.09 2.36 -3.36
N TYR A 74 1.13 2.39 -2.54
CA TYR A 74 1.10 3.06 -1.24
C TYR A 74 0.89 4.57 -1.38
N GLU A 75 1.52 5.19 -2.35
CA GLU A 75 1.29 6.61 -2.68
C GLU A 75 -0.15 6.84 -3.16
N LEU A 76 -0.66 6.00 -4.05
CA LEU A 76 -2.06 6.03 -4.48
C LEU A 76 -3.02 5.90 -3.30
N LEU A 77 -2.76 4.96 -2.38
CA LEU A 77 -3.56 4.75 -1.18
C LEU A 77 -3.69 6.04 -0.36
N TRP A 78 -2.58 6.70 -0.06
CA TRP A 78 -2.60 7.92 0.73
C TRP A 78 -3.16 9.13 -0.01
N ASN A 79 -2.98 9.22 -1.32
CA ASN A 79 -3.63 10.26 -2.13
C ASN A 79 -5.16 10.14 -2.07
N LEU A 80 -5.69 8.93 -2.13
CA LEU A 80 -7.13 8.70 -2.01
C LEU A 80 -7.64 8.89 -0.58
N ILE A 81 -6.87 8.49 0.44
CA ILE A 81 -7.22 8.73 1.85
C ILE A 81 -7.25 10.23 2.15
N ASP A 82 -6.27 11.00 1.69
CA ASP A 82 -6.24 12.45 1.91
C ASP A 82 -7.43 13.14 1.24
N LYS A 83 -7.92 12.61 0.13
CA LYS A 83 -9.08 13.17 -0.58
C LYS A 83 -10.41 12.73 0.00
N HIS A 84 -10.57 11.48 0.40
CA HIS A 84 -11.85 10.87 0.75
C HIS A 84 -11.96 10.42 2.20
N GLY A 85 -10.87 10.52 2.98
CA GLY A 85 -10.81 9.99 4.33
C GLY A 85 -10.41 8.51 4.36
N LYS A 86 -9.97 8.07 5.54
CA LYS A 86 -9.52 6.69 5.79
C LYS A 86 -10.67 5.73 6.05
N GLY A 87 -11.83 6.26 6.41
CA GLY A 87 -12.97 5.47 6.86
C GLY A 87 -12.74 4.86 8.24
N ASP A 88 -13.63 3.99 8.66
CA ASP A 88 -13.50 3.23 9.90
C ASP A 88 -12.63 2.00 9.65
N VAL A 89 -11.36 2.07 10.05
CA VAL A 89 -10.37 1.00 9.84
C VAL A 89 -10.65 -0.23 10.70
N THR A 90 -11.56 -0.16 11.67
CA THR A 90 -11.98 -1.30 12.48
C THR A 90 -13.02 -2.15 11.77
N LYS A 91 -13.60 -1.66 10.67
CA LYS A 91 -14.64 -2.35 9.90
C LYS A 91 -14.06 -2.93 8.61
N ILE A 92 -14.40 -4.20 8.36
CA ILE A 92 -13.96 -4.92 7.16
C ILE A 92 -14.72 -4.43 5.93
N ARG A 93 -16.02 -4.17 6.08
CA ARG A 93 -16.88 -3.79 4.96
C ARG A 93 -16.89 -2.28 4.74
N PRO A 94 -16.77 -1.82 3.49
CA PRO A 94 -16.87 -0.40 3.19
C PRO A 94 -18.32 0.10 3.29
N VAL A 95 -18.47 1.40 3.53
CA VAL A 95 -19.72 2.11 3.26
C VAL A 95 -19.75 2.45 1.76
N LEU A 96 -20.82 2.06 1.08
CA LEU A 96 -20.97 2.28 -0.36
C LEU A 96 -21.97 3.39 -0.66
N LYS A 97 -21.69 4.16 -1.70
CA LYS A 97 -22.63 5.07 -2.34
C LYS A 97 -22.68 4.75 -3.83
N ASN A 98 -23.85 4.35 -4.33
CA ASN A 98 -24.01 3.89 -5.71
C ASN A 98 -23.01 2.78 -6.10
N GLY A 99 -22.75 1.84 -5.16
CA GLY A 99 -21.83 0.73 -5.38
C GLY A 99 -20.34 1.07 -5.28
N VAL A 100 -19.99 2.30 -4.92
CA VAL A 100 -18.62 2.77 -4.82
C VAL A 100 -18.26 3.04 -3.37
N PRO A 101 -17.10 2.56 -2.86
CA PRO A 101 -16.63 2.89 -1.52
C PRO A 101 -16.50 4.40 -1.31
N THR A 102 -16.92 4.87 -0.14
CA THR A 102 -16.91 6.31 0.20
C THR A 102 -15.59 6.77 0.81
N ASP A 103 -14.79 5.86 1.36
CA ASP A 103 -13.47 6.17 1.93
C ASP A 103 -12.34 5.81 0.96
N GLY A 104 -11.23 6.52 1.09
CA GLY A 104 -10.08 6.36 0.19
C GLY A 104 -9.37 5.02 0.32
N ARG A 105 -9.37 4.40 1.51
CA ARG A 105 -8.74 3.11 1.75
C ARG A 105 -9.44 2.00 0.97
N HIS A 106 -10.75 1.87 1.11
CA HIS A 106 -11.53 0.88 0.37
C HIS A 106 -11.59 1.20 -1.13
N LEU A 107 -11.62 2.49 -1.49
CA LEU A 107 -11.59 2.88 -2.90
C LEU A 107 -10.29 2.46 -3.57
N ALA A 108 -9.14 2.66 -2.91
CA ALA A 108 -7.85 2.20 -3.42
C ALA A 108 -7.82 0.67 -3.61
N MET A 109 -8.32 -0.08 -2.63
CA MET A 109 -8.41 -1.54 -2.73
C MET A 109 -9.31 -1.98 -3.88
N LYS A 110 -10.46 -1.32 -4.07
CA LYS A 110 -11.36 -1.64 -5.18
C LYS A 110 -10.72 -1.36 -6.54
N ILE A 111 -10.06 -0.23 -6.71
CA ILE A 111 -9.36 0.12 -7.95
C ILE A 111 -8.32 -0.95 -8.30
N VAL A 112 -7.53 -1.39 -7.33
CA VAL A 112 -6.52 -2.42 -7.54
C VAL A 112 -7.16 -3.77 -7.87
N LEU A 113 -8.21 -4.17 -7.14
CA LEU A 113 -8.94 -5.43 -7.42
C LEU A 113 -9.54 -5.43 -8.82
N ASP A 114 -10.18 -4.34 -9.22
CA ASP A 114 -10.78 -4.20 -10.54
C ASP A 114 -9.69 -4.26 -11.64
N GLY A 115 -8.54 -3.63 -11.39
CA GLY A 115 -7.39 -3.70 -12.30
C GLY A 115 -6.81 -5.10 -12.43
N MET A 116 -6.77 -5.87 -11.33
CA MET A 116 -6.32 -7.26 -11.36
C MET A 116 -7.26 -8.19 -12.17
N ALA A 117 -8.53 -7.84 -12.28
CA ALA A 117 -9.53 -8.62 -13.02
C ALA A 117 -9.46 -8.41 -14.54
N LEU A 118 -8.71 -7.43 -15.01
CA LEU A 118 -8.48 -7.22 -16.44
C LEU A 118 -7.49 -8.24 -16.98
#